data_bb04b9dcd97b6a01a9878cac77bfa4fe
#
_entry.id   bb04b9dcd97b6a01a9878cac77bfa4fe
#
_cell.length_a   1.000
_cell.length_b   1.000
_cell.length_c   1.000
_cell.angle_alpha   90.00
_cell.angle_beta   90.00
_cell.angle_gamma   90.00
#
_symmetry.space_group_name_H-M   'P 1'
#
loop_
_entity.id
_entity.type
_entity.pdbx_description
1 polymer ?
#
loop_
_entity_poly.entity_id
_entity_poly.type
_entity_poly.pdbx_seq_one_letter_code
_entity_poly.pdbx_strand_id
1 'polypeptide(L)'
;MPNHAANIRDALNRRFGETFDVDEGLPGLDELARIAARRVHRRYTDKPVDPKLLRLLCACALSAPSKSDLQQADIVIVSKDQQNAIADLIPDQPFIRSAPAFLIFLASGRRLPELGKMRGKPFPNDHLDQFFNAAVDSGIVLATFLAACDAVGLGTCPISVIRDHSQKISDMLGLPQRVIPTAGMCVGWPSEAGHISPRLGLESTLHNGGYDDSDLAEKIDAYDKRRAAIHSYKPRDPARWGEAAFYGWSEDKARQYGVPQRKDFGAFVRRKGFNLD
;
A
#
# COMPACT_ATOMS: atom_id res chain seq x y z
N MET A 1 20.16 13.06 22.89
CA MET A 1 19.90 12.19 21.72
C MET A 1 18.42 11.77 21.76
N PRO A 2 17.75 11.54 20.60
CA PRO A 2 16.38 11.03 20.62
C PRO A 2 16.35 9.67 21.33
N ASN A 3 15.38 9.47 22.23
CA ASN A 3 15.16 8.15 22.84
C ASN A 3 14.36 7.29 21.88
N HIS A 4 15.04 6.56 20.98
CA HIS A 4 14.40 5.74 19.96
C HIS A 4 13.61 4.57 20.57
N ALA A 5 14.05 3.96 21.66
CA ALA A 5 13.33 2.89 22.33
C ALA A 5 11.99 3.39 22.88
N ALA A 6 11.96 4.56 23.52
CA ALA A 6 10.74 5.18 23.97
C ALA A 6 9.78 5.51 22.81
N ASN A 7 10.33 6.02 21.69
CA ASN A 7 9.54 6.31 20.48
C ASN A 7 8.92 5.03 19.87
N ILE A 8 9.66 3.91 19.88
CA ILE A 8 9.14 2.61 19.43
C ILE A 8 8.01 2.15 20.32
N ARG A 9 8.22 2.16 21.66
CA ARG A 9 7.19 1.77 22.64
C ARG A 9 5.89 2.57 22.46
N ASP A 10 6.01 3.90 22.35
CA ASP A 10 4.84 4.79 22.14
C ASP A 10 4.13 4.50 20.81
N ALA A 11 4.89 4.40 19.71
CA ALA A 11 4.31 4.17 18.38
C ALA A 11 3.61 2.81 18.28
N LEU A 12 4.20 1.74 18.83
CA LEU A 12 3.61 0.41 18.82
C LEU A 12 2.41 0.31 19.77
N ASN A 13 2.47 0.95 20.96
CA ASN A 13 1.33 1.03 21.86
C ASN A 13 0.13 1.73 21.20
N ARG A 14 0.34 2.88 20.54
CA ARG A 14 -0.72 3.55 19.77
C ARG A 14 -1.27 2.67 18.66
N ARG A 15 -0.44 1.83 18.04
CA ARG A 15 -0.83 0.98 16.92
C ARG A 15 -1.59 -0.25 17.36
N PHE A 16 -1.10 -0.97 18.36
CA PHE A 16 -1.61 -2.27 18.77
C PHE A 16 -2.36 -2.26 20.10
N GLY A 17 -2.21 -1.20 20.93
CA GLY A 17 -2.79 -1.12 22.27
C GLY A 17 -2.06 -2.00 23.28
N GLU A 18 -0.81 -2.35 23.00
CA GLU A 18 0.01 -3.28 23.76
C GLU A 18 1.33 -2.61 24.13
N THR A 19 1.91 -2.98 25.27
CA THR A 19 3.21 -2.51 25.72
C THR A 19 4.30 -3.47 25.25
N PHE A 20 5.33 -2.91 24.62
CA PHE A 20 6.46 -3.67 24.11
C PHE A 20 7.69 -3.43 24.98
N ASP A 21 8.39 -4.50 25.33
CA ASP A 21 9.74 -4.39 25.85
C ASP A 21 10.71 -4.11 24.68
N VAL A 22 11.52 -3.06 24.82
CA VAL A 22 12.46 -2.65 23.79
C VAL A 22 13.81 -2.44 24.48
N ASP A 23 14.76 -3.31 24.19
CA ASP A 23 16.14 -3.20 24.66
C ASP A 23 16.79 -1.93 24.10
N GLU A 24 17.20 -1.02 24.95
CA GLU A 24 17.83 0.24 24.59
C GLU A 24 19.24 0.08 23.97
N GLY A 25 19.85 -1.09 24.15
CA GLY A 25 21.14 -1.46 23.55
C GLY A 25 21.03 -2.08 22.16
N LEU A 26 19.81 -2.34 21.65
CA LEU A 26 19.61 -2.95 20.35
C LEU A 26 20.12 -2.02 19.22
N PRO A 27 20.97 -2.50 18.30
CA PRO A 27 21.35 -1.71 17.12
C PRO A 27 20.16 -1.49 16.17
N GLY A 28 20.14 -0.35 15.46
CA GLY A 28 19.10 -0.02 14.49
C GLY A 28 17.78 0.46 15.10
N LEU A 29 17.76 0.90 16.34
CA LEU A 29 16.56 1.47 16.98
C LEU A 29 15.99 2.67 16.24
N ASP A 30 16.82 3.47 15.58
CA ASP A 30 16.37 4.60 14.75
C ASP A 30 15.57 4.14 13.55
N GLU A 31 15.94 3.03 12.89
CA GLU A 31 15.23 2.41 11.79
C GLU A 31 13.90 1.80 12.26
N LEU A 32 13.93 1.04 13.35
CA LEU A 32 12.73 0.46 13.95
C LEU A 32 11.74 1.54 14.39
N ALA A 33 12.23 2.66 14.92
CA ALA A 33 11.39 3.81 15.31
C ALA A 33 10.67 4.41 14.08
N ARG A 34 11.36 4.56 12.94
CA ARG A 34 10.73 5.00 11.68
C ARG A 34 9.64 4.03 11.22
N ILE A 35 9.94 2.74 11.21
CA ILE A 35 8.98 1.68 10.81
C ILE A 35 7.74 1.70 11.73
N ALA A 36 7.92 1.72 13.06
CA ALA A 36 6.84 1.74 14.03
C ALA A 36 5.97 2.99 13.90
N ALA A 37 6.59 4.15 13.70
CA ALA A 37 5.93 5.44 13.61
C ALA A 37 5.35 5.76 12.22
N ARG A 38 5.55 4.89 11.20
CA ARG A 38 5.10 5.12 9.83
C ARG A 38 3.61 5.46 9.76
N ARG A 39 3.27 6.46 8.97
CA ARG A 39 1.89 6.92 8.79
C ARG A 39 1.66 7.43 7.38
N VAL A 40 0.39 7.58 6.99
CA VAL A 40 -0.01 8.13 5.70
C VAL A 40 -0.09 9.65 5.80
N HIS A 41 0.43 10.35 4.80
CA HIS A 41 0.32 11.79 4.64
C HIS A 41 -0.48 12.13 3.37
N ARG A 42 -1.47 13.02 3.51
CA ARG A 42 -2.33 13.50 2.41
C ARG A 42 -2.25 15.00 2.21
N ARG A 43 -1.49 15.69 3.06
CA ARG A 43 -1.25 17.13 2.97
C ARG A 43 0.25 17.37 2.89
N TYR A 44 0.62 18.16 1.91
CA TYR A 44 2.01 18.42 1.57
C TYR A 44 2.26 19.92 1.51
N THR A 45 3.51 20.32 1.70
CA THR A 45 3.97 21.68 1.38
C THR A 45 4.14 21.80 -0.13
N ASP A 46 4.27 23.03 -0.63
CA ASP A 46 4.54 23.29 -2.05
C ASP A 46 5.98 23.01 -2.47
N LYS A 47 6.85 22.59 -1.51
CA LYS A 47 8.23 22.26 -1.79
C LYS A 47 8.31 21.08 -2.76
N PRO A 48 8.93 21.25 -3.94
CA PRO A 48 9.06 20.16 -4.90
C PRO A 48 9.93 19.02 -4.36
N VAL A 49 9.69 17.82 -4.86
CA VAL A 49 10.60 16.68 -4.65
C VAL A 49 11.62 16.69 -5.77
N ASP A 50 12.91 16.78 -5.41
CA ASP A 50 14.00 16.77 -6.38
C ASP A 50 13.94 15.47 -7.22
N PRO A 51 13.94 15.56 -8.56
CA PRO A 51 13.94 14.38 -9.43
C PRO A 51 15.11 13.41 -9.19
N LYS A 52 16.29 13.91 -8.79
CA LYS A 52 17.44 13.07 -8.45
C LYS A 52 17.18 12.29 -7.16
N LEU A 53 16.61 12.95 -6.15
CA LEU A 53 16.20 12.28 -4.91
C LEU A 53 15.13 11.22 -5.22
N LEU A 54 14.10 11.56 -6.01
CA LEU A 54 13.04 10.61 -6.36
C LEU A 54 13.58 9.39 -7.10
N ARG A 55 14.53 9.59 -8.03
CA ARG A 55 15.22 8.50 -8.72
C ARG A 55 16.02 7.62 -7.74
N LEU A 56 16.73 8.22 -6.79
CA LEU A 56 17.46 7.47 -5.75
C LEU A 56 16.50 6.60 -4.91
N LEU A 57 15.38 7.17 -4.47
CA LEU A 57 14.38 6.43 -3.70
C LEU A 57 13.76 5.27 -4.49
N CYS A 58 13.51 5.47 -5.79
CA CYS A 58 13.08 4.38 -6.67
C CYS A 58 14.15 3.29 -6.80
N ALA A 59 15.43 3.64 -6.91
CA ALA A 59 16.52 2.67 -6.94
C ALA A 59 16.61 1.86 -5.65
N CYS A 60 16.51 2.52 -4.48
CA CYS A 60 16.43 1.86 -3.18
C CYS A 60 15.23 0.88 -3.12
N ALA A 61 14.08 1.32 -3.62
CA ALA A 61 12.89 0.47 -3.64
C ALA A 61 13.05 -0.77 -4.54
N LEU A 62 13.64 -0.59 -5.72
CA LEU A 62 13.89 -1.68 -6.69
C LEU A 62 15.05 -2.60 -6.27
N SER A 63 15.79 -2.26 -5.20
CA SER A 63 16.76 -3.15 -4.56
C SER A 63 16.11 -4.13 -3.58
N ALA A 64 14.77 -4.08 -3.42
CA ALA A 64 14.01 -5.01 -2.61
C ALA A 64 14.14 -6.46 -3.12
N PRO A 65 13.97 -7.47 -2.26
CA PRO A 65 13.99 -8.85 -2.71
C PRO A 65 12.87 -9.12 -3.72
N SER A 66 13.15 -9.99 -4.68
CA SER A 66 12.22 -10.48 -5.69
C SER A 66 12.22 -12.00 -5.68
N LYS A 67 11.07 -12.62 -5.94
CA LYS A 67 10.98 -14.09 -6.01
C LYS A 67 11.97 -14.60 -7.06
N SER A 68 12.92 -15.46 -6.67
CA SER A 68 13.91 -16.11 -7.56
C SER A 68 14.64 -15.12 -8.49
N ASP A 69 14.83 -13.89 -8.06
CA ASP A 69 15.44 -12.81 -8.85
C ASP A 69 14.70 -12.50 -10.18
N LEU A 70 13.38 -12.73 -10.22
CA LEU A 70 12.56 -12.52 -11.43
C LEU A 70 12.28 -11.04 -11.72
N GLN A 71 12.44 -10.16 -10.74
CA GLN A 71 12.35 -8.69 -10.84
C GLN A 71 11.05 -8.22 -11.52
N GLN A 72 9.92 -8.66 -11.00
CA GLN A 72 8.59 -8.51 -11.62
C GLN A 72 7.85 -7.23 -11.19
N ALA A 73 8.55 -6.23 -10.73
CA ALA A 73 8.00 -4.92 -10.38
C ALA A 73 8.60 -3.81 -11.22
N ASP A 74 7.78 -2.82 -11.57
CA ASP A 74 8.20 -1.58 -12.23
C ASP A 74 7.60 -0.37 -11.53
N ILE A 75 8.21 0.80 -11.73
CA ILE A 75 7.72 2.09 -11.23
C ILE A 75 7.64 3.07 -12.40
N VAL A 76 6.50 3.75 -12.54
CA VAL A 76 6.36 4.91 -13.43
C VAL A 76 6.25 6.17 -12.58
N ILE A 77 7.17 7.10 -12.77
CA ILE A 77 7.03 8.49 -12.28
C ILE A 77 6.20 9.22 -13.33
N VAL A 78 4.98 9.62 -12.97
CA VAL A 78 4.07 10.26 -13.93
C VAL A 78 4.36 11.74 -14.09
N SER A 79 4.10 12.28 -15.27
CA SER A 79 4.14 13.74 -15.51
C SER A 79 3.03 14.44 -14.73
N LYS A 80 3.12 15.78 -14.60
CA LYS A 80 2.07 16.58 -13.94
C LYS A 80 0.73 16.49 -14.68
N ASP A 81 0.75 16.42 -16.00
CA ASP A 81 -0.46 16.28 -16.82
C ASP A 81 -1.11 14.91 -16.61
N GLN A 82 -0.33 13.83 -16.58
CA GLN A 82 -0.82 12.49 -16.25
C GLN A 82 -1.37 12.43 -14.81
N GLN A 83 -0.67 13.03 -13.84
CA GLN A 83 -1.15 13.13 -12.45
C GLN A 83 -2.50 13.84 -12.37
N ASN A 84 -2.67 14.95 -13.08
CA ASN A 84 -3.91 15.70 -13.14
C ASN A 84 -5.03 14.87 -13.77
N ALA A 85 -4.76 14.21 -14.89
CA ALA A 85 -5.71 13.32 -15.55
C ALA A 85 -6.13 12.13 -14.65
N ILE A 86 -5.21 11.56 -13.87
CA ILE A 86 -5.52 10.54 -12.86
C ILE A 86 -6.38 11.11 -11.74
N ALA A 87 -6.08 12.32 -11.27
CA ALA A 87 -6.88 13.00 -10.24
C ALA A 87 -8.32 13.30 -10.70
N ASP A 88 -8.52 13.59 -11.99
CA ASP A 88 -9.87 13.76 -12.59
C ASP A 88 -10.69 12.46 -12.58
N LEU A 89 -10.02 11.31 -12.68
CA LEU A 89 -10.69 9.99 -12.54
C LEU A 89 -11.08 9.68 -11.10
N ILE A 90 -10.45 10.35 -10.10
CA ILE A 90 -10.59 10.03 -8.67
C ILE A 90 -10.90 11.34 -7.89
N PRO A 91 -12.03 11.99 -8.16
CA PRO A 91 -12.35 13.30 -7.58
C PRO A 91 -12.47 13.29 -6.05
N ASP A 92 -12.81 12.15 -5.47
CA ASP A 92 -12.92 11.98 -4.01
C ASP A 92 -11.56 12.00 -3.27
N GLN A 93 -10.45 12.04 -4.01
CA GLN A 93 -9.09 12.10 -3.46
C GLN A 93 -8.30 13.30 -4.01
N PRO A 94 -8.69 14.54 -3.68
CA PRO A 94 -8.10 15.76 -4.25
C PRO A 94 -6.60 15.91 -3.95
N PHE A 95 -6.09 15.25 -2.92
CA PHE A 95 -4.68 15.24 -2.57
C PHE A 95 -3.79 14.55 -3.61
N ILE A 96 -4.36 13.76 -4.55
CA ILE A 96 -3.60 13.24 -5.69
C ILE A 96 -3.10 14.41 -6.54
N ARG A 97 -3.96 15.40 -6.82
CA ARG A 97 -3.61 16.57 -7.63
C ARG A 97 -2.58 17.49 -6.95
N SER A 98 -2.70 17.65 -5.63
CA SER A 98 -1.83 18.56 -4.85
C SER A 98 -0.50 17.94 -4.44
N ALA A 99 -0.31 16.62 -4.58
CA ALA A 99 0.96 15.99 -4.25
C ALA A 99 2.09 16.54 -5.15
N PRO A 100 3.27 16.86 -4.59
CA PRO A 100 4.43 17.31 -5.35
C PRO A 100 4.93 16.31 -6.39
N ALA A 101 4.80 14.99 -6.09
CA ALA A 101 5.09 13.91 -7.04
C ALA A 101 4.06 12.79 -6.91
N PHE A 102 3.81 12.10 -8.03
CA PHE A 102 2.95 10.93 -8.09
C PHE A 102 3.59 9.81 -8.90
N LEU A 103 3.51 8.59 -8.38
CA LEU A 103 4.09 7.41 -8.99
C LEU A 103 3.03 6.32 -9.15
N ILE A 104 3.22 5.44 -10.12
CA ILE A 104 2.42 4.21 -10.29
C ILE A 104 3.35 3.01 -10.16
N PHE A 105 3.03 2.12 -9.24
CA PHE A 105 3.68 0.82 -9.07
C PHE A 105 2.97 -0.20 -9.96
N LEU A 106 3.76 -1.04 -10.60
CA LEU A 106 3.29 -1.97 -11.62
C LEU A 106 3.68 -3.41 -11.26
N ALA A 107 2.75 -4.34 -11.48
CA ALA A 107 3.08 -5.76 -11.58
C ALA A 107 3.43 -6.08 -13.03
N SER A 108 4.63 -6.62 -13.26
CA SER A 108 5.21 -6.84 -14.58
C SER A 108 5.51 -8.33 -14.82
N GLY A 109 4.55 -9.05 -15.37
CA GLY A 109 4.73 -10.43 -15.81
C GLY A 109 5.32 -10.58 -17.21
N ARG A 110 5.75 -9.48 -17.85
CA ARG A 110 6.17 -9.44 -19.22
C ARG A 110 7.57 -10.03 -19.46
N ARG A 111 8.51 -9.81 -18.56
CA ARG A 111 9.92 -10.17 -18.76
C ARG A 111 10.13 -11.64 -19.02
N LEU A 112 9.48 -12.52 -18.27
CA LEU A 112 9.72 -13.96 -18.32
C LEU A 112 9.38 -14.60 -19.67
N PRO A 113 8.18 -14.40 -20.28
CA PRO A 113 7.91 -14.92 -21.61
C PRO A 113 8.82 -14.29 -22.68
N GLU A 114 9.22 -13.03 -22.55
CA GLU A 114 10.17 -12.40 -23.48
C GLU A 114 11.57 -13.01 -23.35
N LEU A 115 12.04 -13.32 -22.13
CA LEU A 115 13.30 -14.05 -21.93
C LEU A 115 13.24 -15.44 -22.54
N GLY A 116 12.11 -16.15 -22.40
CA GLY A 116 11.88 -17.44 -23.07
C GLY A 116 12.07 -17.32 -24.59
N LYS A 117 11.39 -16.35 -25.21
CA LYS A 117 11.53 -16.08 -26.65
C LYS A 117 12.99 -15.77 -27.04
N MET A 118 13.67 -14.86 -26.32
CA MET A 118 15.05 -14.47 -26.59
C MET A 118 16.04 -15.63 -26.48
N ARG A 119 15.76 -16.62 -25.63
CA ARG A 119 16.62 -17.77 -25.37
C ARG A 119 16.17 -19.08 -26.05
N GLY A 120 15.09 -19.03 -26.85
CA GLY A 120 14.53 -20.22 -27.49
C GLY A 120 14.01 -21.26 -26.48
N LYS A 121 13.46 -20.81 -25.33
CA LYS A 121 12.92 -21.68 -24.29
C LYS A 121 11.41 -21.49 -24.17
N PRO A 122 10.64 -22.55 -23.94
CA PRO A 122 9.20 -22.43 -23.66
C PRO A 122 8.94 -21.70 -22.33
N PHE A 123 7.75 -21.13 -22.20
CA PHE A 123 7.28 -20.53 -20.96
C PHE A 123 6.01 -21.26 -20.47
N PRO A 124 6.14 -22.45 -19.87
CA PRO A 124 4.98 -23.23 -19.40
C PRO A 124 4.37 -22.71 -18.10
N ASN A 125 5.07 -21.80 -17.40
CA ASN A 125 4.58 -21.22 -16.13
C ASN A 125 3.63 -20.02 -16.36
N ASP A 126 2.85 -20.06 -17.45
CA ASP A 126 1.82 -19.07 -17.74
C ASP A 126 0.48 -19.46 -17.08
N HIS A 127 0.39 -19.23 -15.80
CA HIS A 127 -0.76 -19.54 -14.95
C HIS A 127 -0.85 -18.55 -13.78
N LEU A 128 -1.85 -18.71 -12.89
CA LEU A 128 -2.14 -17.79 -11.79
C LEU A 128 -0.92 -17.42 -10.95
N ASP A 129 -0.02 -18.37 -10.65
CA ASP A 129 1.18 -18.10 -9.82
C ASP A 129 2.09 -17.03 -10.42
N GLN A 130 2.19 -16.96 -11.77
CA GLN A 130 2.96 -15.92 -12.44
C GLN A 130 2.40 -14.52 -12.20
N PHE A 131 1.07 -14.36 -12.23
CA PHE A 131 0.41 -13.11 -11.87
C PHE A 131 0.58 -12.79 -10.38
N PHE A 132 0.40 -13.79 -9.52
CA PHE A 132 0.55 -13.64 -8.07
C PHE A 132 1.96 -13.17 -7.68
N ASN A 133 3.00 -13.79 -8.26
CA ASN A 133 4.39 -13.40 -8.03
C ASN A 133 4.66 -11.94 -8.42
N ALA A 134 4.17 -11.51 -9.59
CA ALA A 134 4.31 -10.13 -10.04
C ALA A 134 3.58 -9.13 -9.11
N ALA A 135 2.42 -9.51 -8.61
CA ALA A 135 1.66 -8.68 -7.67
C ALA A 135 2.37 -8.57 -6.30
N VAL A 136 2.94 -9.67 -5.80
CA VAL A 136 3.73 -9.71 -4.56
C VAL A 136 4.99 -8.86 -4.69
N ASP A 137 5.78 -9.04 -5.75
CA ASP A 137 6.99 -8.24 -5.99
C ASP A 137 6.66 -6.74 -6.04
N SER A 138 5.57 -6.36 -6.71
CA SER A 138 5.12 -4.96 -6.75
C SER A 138 4.77 -4.42 -5.35
N GLY A 139 4.15 -5.25 -4.50
CA GLY A 139 3.84 -4.89 -3.10
C GLY A 139 5.11 -4.71 -2.24
N ILE A 140 6.11 -5.58 -2.42
CA ILE A 140 7.40 -5.51 -1.72
C ILE A 140 8.15 -4.22 -2.11
N VAL A 141 8.24 -3.93 -3.41
CA VAL A 141 8.88 -2.69 -3.91
C VAL A 141 8.15 -1.45 -3.42
N LEU A 142 6.81 -1.46 -3.39
CA LEU A 142 6.01 -0.37 -2.85
C LEU A 142 6.29 -0.14 -1.36
N ALA A 143 6.36 -1.19 -0.56
CA ALA A 143 6.64 -1.10 0.88
C ALA A 143 8.07 -0.57 1.14
N THR A 144 9.05 -1.03 0.35
CA THR A 144 10.43 -0.55 0.43
C THR A 144 10.54 0.92 0.02
N PHE A 145 9.77 1.36 -0.99
CA PHE A 145 9.71 2.77 -1.38
C PHE A 145 9.15 3.66 -0.25
N LEU A 146 8.11 3.18 0.46
CA LEU A 146 7.58 3.87 1.63
C LEU A 146 8.66 4.08 2.70
N ALA A 147 9.40 3.02 3.03
CA ALA A 147 10.47 3.08 4.01
C ALA A 147 11.60 4.04 3.57
N ALA A 148 11.98 4.01 2.29
CA ALA A 148 12.98 4.92 1.74
C ALA A 148 12.53 6.39 1.81
N CYS A 149 11.26 6.68 1.54
CA CYS A 149 10.69 8.03 1.70
C CYS A 149 10.69 8.48 3.16
N ASP A 150 10.24 7.63 4.08
CA ASP A 150 10.22 7.92 5.52
C ASP A 150 11.63 8.18 6.06
N ALA A 151 12.66 7.50 5.52
CA ALA A 151 14.06 7.69 5.92
C ALA A 151 14.59 9.10 5.64
N VAL A 152 14.08 9.76 4.62
CA VAL A 152 14.49 11.14 4.24
C VAL A 152 13.46 12.20 4.63
N GLY A 153 12.42 11.84 5.38
CA GLY A 153 11.40 12.76 5.88
C GLY A 153 10.31 13.12 4.85
N LEU A 154 10.21 12.38 3.74
CA LEU A 154 9.10 12.52 2.80
C LEU A 154 7.85 11.79 3.31
N GLY A 155 6.70 12.43 3.18
CA GLY A 155 5.40 11.81 3.44
C GLY A 155 4.85 11.12 2.21
N THR A 156 4.15 10.01 2.42
CA THR A 156 3.58 9.19 1.35
C THR A 156 2.13 8.82 1.61
N CYS A 157 1.37 8.57 0.52
CA CYS A 157 0.03 8.01 0.57
C CYS A 157 -0.17 7.01 -0.58
N PRO A 158 -0.22 5.69 -0.29
CA PRO A 158 -0.58 4.67 -1.28
C PRO A 158 -2.06 4.80 -1.71
N ILE A 159 -2.32 4.70 -3.00
CA ILE A 159 -3.63 4.88 -3.62
C ILE A 159 -4.06 3.59 -4.35
N SER A 160 -4.94 2.81 -3.74
CA SER A 160 -5.44 1.57 -4.35
C SER A 160 -6.60 1.81 -5.33
N VAL A 161 -7.30 2.93 -5.21
CA VAL A 161 -8.48 3.26 -6.03
C VAL A 161 -8.13 3.48 -7.51
N ILE A 162 -6.85 3.65 -7.86
CA ILE A 162 -6.41 3.63 -9.27
C ILE A 162 -6.85 2.36 -10.00
N ARG A 163 -7.04 1.25 -9.27
CA ARG A 163 -7.50 -0.02 -9.87
C ARG A 163 -8.97 0.00 -10.31
N ASP A 164 -9.76 0.96 -9.87
CA ASP A 164 -11.12 1.18 -10.37
C ASP A 164 -11.09 1.71 -11.82
N HIS A 165 -9.93 2.26 -12.23
CA HIS A 165 -9.67 2.84 -13.56
C HIS A 165 -8.49 2.16 -14.28
N SER A 166 -8.23 0.88 -14.00
CA SER A 166 -7.04 0.15 -14.47
C SER A 166 -6.82 0.23 -15.97
N GLN A 167 -7.89 0.10 -16.78
CA GLN A 167 -7.79 0.20 -18.24
C GLN A 167 -7.35 1.60 -18.67
N LYS A 168 -8.05 2.64 -18.19
CA LYS A 168 -7.73 4.04 -18.55
C LYS A 168 -6.30 4.43 -18.17
N ILE A 169 -5.87 4.01 -16.98
CA ILE A 169 -4.50 4.26 -16.51
C ILE A 169 -3.48 3.48 -17.35
N SER A 170 -3.76 2.22 -17.70
CA SER A 170 -2.91 1.45 -18.59
C SER A 170 -2.75 2.12 -19.95
N ASP A 171 -3.82 2.60 -20.54
CA ASP A 171 -3.81 3.27 -21.84
C ASP A 171 -3.05 4.61 -21.77
N MET A 172 -3.31 5.41 -20.74
CA MET A 172 -2.63 6.69 -20.51
C MET A 172 -1.11 6.52 -20.35
N LEU A 173 -0.67 5.45 -19.71
CA LEU A 173 0.75 5.16 -19.47
C LEU A 173 1.39 4.29 -20.57
N GLY A 174 0.63 3.89 -21.60
CA GLY A 174 1.12 3.01 -22.65
C GLY A 174 1.61 1.65 -22.13
N LEU A 175 0.98 1.11 -21.09
CA LEU A 175 1.45 -0.14 -20.48
C LEU A 175 1.28 -1.32 -21.46
N PRO A 176 2.34 -2.09 -21.74
CA PRO A 176 2.26 -3.22 -22.63
C PRO A 176 1.48 -4.39 -22.03
N GLN A 177 1.26 -5.46 -22.81
CA GLN A 177 0.70 -6.71 -22.31
C GLN A 177 1.54 -7.24 -21.14
N ARG A 178 0.87 -7.88 -20.18
CA ARG A 178 1.43 -8.44 -18.93
C ARG A 178 2.05 -7.40 -17.99
N VAL A 179 1.66 -6.13 -18.11
CA VAL A 179 2.00 -5.06 -17.17
C VAL A 179 0.72 -4.35 -16.73
N ILE A 180 0.48 -4.30 -15.44
CA ILE A 180 -0.73 -3.70 -14.86
C ILE A 180 -0.41 -2.75 -13.70
N PRO A 181 -1.23 -1.69 -13.48
CA PRO A 181 -1.09 -0.82 -12.32
C PRO A 181 -1.61 -1.51 -11.06
N THR A 182 -0.81 -1.54 -10.00
CA THR A 182 -1.17 -2.12 -8.70
C THR A 182 -1.55 -1.07 -7.67
N ALA A 183 -0.79 0.01 -7.59
CA ALA A 183 -1.04 1.13 -6.69
C ALA A 183 -0.47 2.43 -7.23
N GLY A 184 -1.13 3.56 -6.94
CA GLY A 184 -0.54 4.89 -7.03
C GLY A 184 0.14 5.27 -5.73
N MET A 185 1.01 6.28 -5.76
CA MET A 185 1.72 6.80 -4.61
C MET A 185 1.86 8.32 -4.70
N CYS A 186 1.19 9.03 -3.79
CA CYS A 186 1.49 10.44 -3.58
C CYS A 186 2.76 10.58 -2.74
N VAL A 187 3.64 11.52 -3.10
CA VAL A 187 4.91 11.78 -2.42
C VAL A 187 5.12 13.27 -2.29
N GLY A 188 5.55 13.72 -1.12
CA GLY A 188 5.86 15.13 -0.88
C GLY A 188 6.36 15.38 0.54
N TRP A 189 6.74 16.61 0.82
CA TRP A 189 7.12 17.05 2.16
C TRP A 189 5.85 17.28 2.97
N PRO A 190 5.61 16.53 4.08
CA PRO A 190 4.36 16.65 4.82
C PRO A 190 4.21 18.03 5.46
N SER A 191 3.02 18.61 5.37
CA SER A 191 2.67 19.87 6.03
C SER A 191 2.10 19.68 7.44
N GLU A 192 1.83 18.42 7.82
CA GLU A 192 1.29 18.06 9.13
C GLU A 192 1.88 16.71 9.59
N ALA A 193 1.92 16.50 10.90
CA ALA A 193 2.50 15.28 11.47
C ALA A 193 1.74 14.00 11.10
N GLY A 194 0.46 14.09 10.75
CA GLY A 194 -0.39 12.92 10.55
C GLY A 194 -0.66 12.16 11.85
N HIS A 195 -1.29 11.00 11.76
CA HIS A 195 -1.59 10.16 12.92
C HIS A 195 -1.22 8.69 12.67
N ILE A 196 -0.80 8.00 13.73
CA ILE A 196 -0.56 6.56 13.70
C ILE A 196 -1.92 5.87 13.77
N SER A 197 -2.30 5.18 12.69
CA SER A 197 -3.57 4.44 12.66
C SER A 197 -3.46 3.16 13.49
N PRO A 198 -4.41 2.90 14.40
CA PRO A 198 -4.51 1.62 15.09
C PRO A 198 -4.58 0.43 14.11
N ARG A 199 -4.18 -0.74 14.59
CA ARG A 199 -4.26 -2.04 13.91
C ARG A 199 -4.98 -3.03 14.83
N LEU A 200 -5.46 -4.13 14.27
CA LEU A 200 -5.82 -5.31 15.06
C LEU A 200 -4.66 -5.66 15.98
N GLY A 201 -4.94 -6.16 17.17
CA GLY A 201 -3.91 -6.61 18.10
C GLY A 201 -3.09 -7.76 17.52
N LEU A 202 -1.88 -7.96 18.03
CA LEU A 202 -1.00 -9.01 17.52
C LEU A 202 -1.60 -10.40 17.73
N GLU A 203 -2.39 -10.61 18.76
CA GLU A 203 -3.14 -11.84 19.03
C GLU A 203 -4.10 -12.26 17.91
N SER A 204 -4.44 -11.32 17.00
CA SER A 204 -5.29 -11.57 15.83
C SER A 204 -4.53 -11.77 14.53
N THR A 205 -3.22 -11.46 14.50
CA THR A 205 -2.45 -11.37 13.26
C THR A 205 -1.08 -12.01 13.32
N LEU A 206 -0.61 -12.36 14.51
CA LEU A 206 0.64 -13.06 14.76
C LEU A 206 0.34 -14.41 15.40
N HIS A 207 0.56 -15.50 14.66
CA HIS A 207 0.28 -16.84 15.09
C HIS A 207 1.58 -17.61 15.33
N ASN A 208 1.62 -18.44 16.40
CA ASN A 208 2.77 -19.27 16.74
C ASN A 208 2.45 -20.75 16.45
N GLY A 209 3.18 -21.35 15.55
CA GLY A 209 3.05 -22.76 15.20
C GLY A 209 1.89 -23.11 14.27
N GLY A 210 0.73 -22.48 14.42
CA GLY A 210 -0.46 -22.72 13.61
C GLY A 210 -1.33 -21.49 13.53
N TYR A 211 -2.18 -21.40 12.51
CA TYR A 211 -3.19 -20.34 12.37
C TYR A 211 -4.34 -20.61 13.36
N ASP A 212 -4.72 -19.60 14.13
CA ASP A 212 -5.82 -19.65 15.10
C ASP A 212 -6.62 -18.37 15.06
N ASP A 213 -7.91 -18.47 14.79
CA ASP A 213 -8.90 -17.39 14.80
C ASP A 213 -10.13 -17.71 15.68
N SER A 214 -10.00 -18.63 16.64
CA SER A 214 -11.09 -19.11 17.51
C SER A 214 -11.86 -17.98 18.20
N ASP A 215 -11.16 -16.93 18.67
CA ASP A 215 -11.74 -15.78 19.38
C ASP A 215 -11.79 -14.51 18.51
N LEU A 216 -11.92 -14.67 17.19
CA LEU A 216 -11.84 -13.55 16.24
C LEU A 216 -12.89 -12.47 16.50
N ALA A 217 -14.12 -12.86 16.84
CA ALA A 217 -15.22 -11.92 17.08
C ALA A 217 -14.92 -11.01 18.29
N GLU A 218 -14.51 -11.58 19.40
CA GLU A 218 -14.17 -10.86 20.63
C GLU A 218 -12.96 -9.91 20.41
N LYS A 219 -11.95 -10.37 19.69
CA LYS A 219 -10.77 -9.58 19.32
C LYS A 219 -11.12 -8.41 18.41
N ILE A 220 -12.06 -8.61 17.46
CA ILE A 220 -12.57 -7.54 16.60
C ILE A 220 -13.34 -6.51 17.41
N ASP A 221 -14.24 -6.94 18.31
CA ASP A 221 -15.01 -6.05 19.17
C ASP A 221 -14.13 -5.20 20.10
N ALA A 222 -13.08 -5.80 20.65
CA ALA A 222 -12.08 -5.09 21.45
C ALA A 222 -11.33 -4.04 20.63
N TYR A 223 -10.94 -4.41 19.43
CA TYR A 223 -10.30 -3.48 18.48
C TYR A 223 -11.24 -2.33 18.09
N ASP A 224 -12.49 -2.60 17.82
CA ASP A 224 -13.49 -1.60 17.44
C ASP A 224 -13.64 -0.54 18.54
N LYS A 225 -13.77 -0.96 19.79
CA LYS A 225 -13.85 -0.07 20.96
C LYS A 225 -12.58 0.78 21.11
N ARG A 226 -11.40 0.15 21.04
CA ARG A 226 -10.10 0.84 21.13
C ARG A 226 -9.93 1.86 20.02
N ARG A 227 -10.26 1.50 18.79
CA ARG A 227 -10.14 2.39 17.64
C ARG A 227 -11.12 3.55 17.68
N ALA A 228 -12.37 3.30 18.07
CA ALA A 228 -13.39 4.34 18.17
C ALA A 228 -13.02 5.41 19.22
N ALA A 229 -12.37 5.03 20.32
CA ALA A 229 -11.86 5.96 21.33
C ALA A 229 -10.75 6.89 20.80
N ILE A 230 -10.01 6.47 19.77
CA ILE A 230 -8.93 7.27 19.15
C ILE A 230 -9.45 8.07 17.95
N HIS A 231 -10.23 7.43 17.09
CA HIS A 231 -10.73 8.02 15.86
C HIS A 231 -11.99 7.28 15.38
N SER A 232 -13.14 7.93 15.52
CA SER A 232 -14.43 7.39 15.09
C SER A 232 -14.60 7.45 13.58
N TYR A 233 -15.36 6.51 13.03
CA TYR A 233 -15.80 6.54 11.65
C TYR A 233 -17.09 7.33 11.49
N LYS A 234 -17.27 7.98 10.34
CA LYS A 234 -18.57 8.45 9.90
C LYS A 234 -19.35 7.29 9.31
N PRO A 235 -20.64 7.10 9.66
CA PRO A 235 -21.46 6.04 9.12
C PRO A 235 -21.47 6.08 7.57
N ARG A 236 -21.16 4.95 6.97
CA ARG A 236 -21.17 4.75 5.52
C ARG A 236 -22.59 4.39 5.07
N ASP A 237 -23.12 5.15 4.09
CA ASP A 237 -24.39 4.91 3.42
C ASP A 237 -25.52 4.50 4.37
N PRO A 238 -25.91 5.38 5.33
CA PRO A 238 -26.95 5.04 6.29
C PRO A 238 -28.33 4.85 5.64
N ALA A 239 -28.56 5.45 4.49
CA ALA A 239 -29.80 5.25 3.72
C ALA A 239 -29.97 3.79 3.26
N ARG A 240 -28.88 3.12 2.92
CA ARG A 240 -28.87 1.72 2.51
C ARG A 240 -28.82 0.74 3.67
N TRP A 241 -28.01 1.03 4.69
CA TRP A 241 -27.64 0.08 5.73
C TRP A 241 -28.35 0.32 7.07
N GLY A 242 -29.06 1.45 7.21
CA GLY A 242 -29.65 1.86 8.47
C GLY A 242 -28.63 2.31 9.50
N GLU A 243 -29.11 2.53 10.74
CA GLU A 243 -28.27 2.83 11.88
C GLU A 243 -27.71 1.55 12.52
N ALA A 244 -26.48 1.62 13.04
CA ALA A 244 -25.88 0.56 13.83
C ALA A 244 -25.85 0.98 15.30
N ALA A 245 -26.08 0.05 16.21
CA ALA A 245 -26.00 0.31 17.66
C ALA A 245 -24.59 0.78 18.08
N PHE A 246 -23.56 0.27 17.41
CA PHE A 246 -22.18 0.74 17.52
C PHE A 246 -21.54 0.78 16.12
N TYR A 247 -20.90 1.89 15.76
CA TYR A 247 -20.28 2.07 14.46
C TYR A 247 -18.76 2.06 14.60
N GLY A 248 -18.18 0.85 14.60
CA GLY A 248 -16.74 0.59 14.65
C GLY A 248 -16.10 0.39 13.28
N TRP A 249 -14.87 -0.06 13.29
CA TRP A 249 -14.13 -0.43 12.08
C TRP A 249 -14.78 -1.62 11.37
N SER A 250 -15.20 -2.63 12.11
CA SER A 250 -15.82 -3.84 11.54
C SER A 250 -17.09 -3.50 10.79
N GLU A 251 -17.98 -2.69 11.37
CA GLU A 251 -19.21 -2.22 10.73
C GLU A 251 -18.90 -1.39 9.47
N ASP A 252 -17.93 -0.47 9.55
CA ASP A 252 -17.51 0.30 8.37
C ASP A 252 -16.99 -0.60 7.25
N LYS A 253 -16.18 -1.62 7.58
CA LYS A 253 -15.62 -2.54 6.58
C LYS A 253 -16.67 -3.50 6.03
N ALA A 254 -17.58 -4.00 6.86
CA ALA A 254 -18.70 -4.81 6.41
C ALA A 254 -19.57 -4.05 5.40
N ARG A 255 -19.94 -2.79 5.68
CA ARG A 255 -20.67 -1.94 4.73
C ARG A 255 -19.86 -1.63 3.47
N GLN A 256 -18.56 -1.35 3.60
CA GLN A 256 -17.71 -1.07 2.47
C GLN A 256 -17.64 -2.25 1.50
N TYR A 257 -17.48 -3.46 2.01
CA TYR A 257 -17.35 -4.68 1.21
C TYR A 257 -18.68 -5.39 0.96
N GLY A 258 -19.78 -4.93 1.58
CA GLY A 258 -21.15 -5.33 1.26
C GLY A 258 -21.62 -4.82 -0.11
N VAL A 259 -20.79 -4.06 -0.83
CA VAL A 259 -20.99 -3.63 -2.22
C VAL A 259 -19.86 -4.16 -3.07
N PRO A 260 -20.15 -4.75 -4.26
CA PRO A 260 -19.09 -5.22 -5.14
C PRO A 260 -18.13 -4.09 -5.54
N GLN A 261 -16.84 -4.33 -5.35
CA GLN A 261 -15.78 -3.43 -5.78
C GLN A 261 -14.93 -4.12 -6.85
N ARG A 262 -14.55 -3.40 -7.91
CA ARG A 262 -13.62 -3.89 -8.94
C ARG A 262 -13.99 -5.27 -9.49
N LYS A 263 -15.28 -5.55 -9.65
CA LYS A 263 -15.77 -6.86 -10.14
C LYS A 263 -15.24 -7.23 -11.53
N ASP A 264 -14.78 -6.24 -12.29
CA ASP A 264 -14.22 -6.36 -13.64
C ASP A 264 -12.68 -6.49 -13.64
N PHE A 265 -12.02 -6.39 -12.47
CA PHE A 265 -10.56 -6.39 -12.38
C PHE A 265 -9.94 -7.68 -12.92
N GLY A 266 -10.53 -8.84 -12.61
CA GLY A 266 -10.06 -10.13 -13.16
C GLY A 266 -10.16 -10.18 -14.69
N ALA A 267 -11.26 -9.65 -15.26
CA ALA A 267 -11.41 -9.54 -16.71
C ALA A 267 -10.37 -8.59 -17.33
N PHE A 268 -10.05 -7.48 -16.66
CA PHE A 268 -8.98 -6.56 -17.06
C PHE A 268 -7.62 -7.28 -17.06
N VAL A 269 -7.28 -8.01 -16.01
CA VAL A 269 -6.01 -8.74 -15.90
C VAL A 269 -5.87 -9.78 -17.03
N ARG A 270 -6.94 -10.53 -17.35
CA ARG A 270 -6.94 -11.45 -18.48
C ARG A 270 -6.76 -10.73 -19.83
N ARG A 271 -7.42 -9.59 -20.06
CA ARG A 271 -7.22 -8.77 -21.27
C ARG A 271 -5.78 -8.26 -21.38
N LYS A 272 -5.11 -8.04 -20.27
CA LYS A 272 -3.67 -7.71 -20.22
C LYS A 272 -2.77 -8.92 -20.47
N GLY A 273 -3.33 -10.08 -20.82
CA GLY A 273 -2.58 -11.26 -21.25
C GLY A 273 -2.04 -12.14 -20.12
N PHE A 274 -2.49 -11.95 -18.87
CA PHE A 274 -2.22 -12.91 -17.83
C PHE A 274 -3.21 -14.08 -17.89
N ASN A 275 -2.69 -15.29 -17.80
CA ASN A 275 -3.50 -16.46 -17.53
C ASN A 275 -3.75 -16.55 -16.00
N LEU A 276 -4.98 -16.74 -15.59
CA LEU A 276 -5.39 -16.81 -14.18
C LEU A 276 -5.94 -18.20 -13.80
N ASP A 277 -5.77 -19.17 -14.68
CA ASP A 277 -6.21 -20.55 -14.45
C ASP A 277 -5.15 -21.33 -13.67
#